data_6462ea82b4101df7becd5e9580aead35
#
_entry.id   6462ea82b4101df7becd5e9580aead35
#
_cell.length_a   1.000
_cell.length_b   1.000
_cell.length_c   1.000
_cell.angle_alpha   90.00
_cell.angle_beta   90.00
_cell.angle_gamma   90.00
#
_symmetry.space_group_name_H-M   'P 1'
#
loop_
_entity.id
_entity.type
_entity.pdbx_description
1 polymer ?
#
loop_
_entity_poly.entity_id
_entity_poly.type
_entity_poly.pdbx_seq_one_letter_code
_entity_poly.pdbx_strand_id
1 'polypeptide(L)'
;GALNVERNENRHSAFIAWWLNPKSEHGLGDAPLKLFLRLVATKESGEIIFKKNDCRVDFYSRVLAGDYNITIREDFELEKSVGKLNSDNSKGRIDIWSALELTVKDEDGKDSSLAVGMLIENKIYSNEGKNQTVRYFEAVNSYMNEFPSEMEYSSGMGILLTATKQKPSCDQFTNITYQELLTYVIEPLMSSVDADSLQFVEAFVRKLAVSKKEKIFHNLKAQKTASLLKERTSTMQ
;
A
#
# COMPACT_ATOMS: atom_id res chain seq x y z
N GLY A 1 -9.69 -10.40 21.25
CA GLY A 1 -10.48 -10.92 20.18
C GLY A 1 -10.44 -10.07 18.92
N ALA A 2 -11.25 -10.40 17.94
CA ALA A 2 -11.30 -9.78 16.60
C ALA A 2 -11.42 -8.25 16.62
N LEU A 3 -12.24 -7.67 17.49
CA LEU A 3 -12.42 -6.23 17.65
C LEU A 3 -11.14 -5.45 18.00
N ASN A 4 -10.19 -6.08 18.71
CA ASN A 4 -8.91 -5.43 19.02
C ASN A 4 -7.94 -5.47 17.85
N VAL A 5 -8.04 -6.49 17.00
CA VAL A 5 -7.23 -6.63 15.78
C VAL A 5 -7.65 -5.55 14.77
N GLU A 6 -8.93 -5.44 14.48
CA GLU A 6 -9.49 -4.44 13.56
C GLU A 6 -9.16 -3.00 13.98
N ARG A 7 -9.34 -2.66 15.27
CA ARG A 7 -8.96 -1.33 15.78
C ARG A 7 -7.47 -1.03 15.64
N ASN A 8 -6.61 -2.04 15.68
CA ASN A 8 -5.18 -1.85 15.49
C ASN A 8 -4.82 -1.68 14.00
N GLU A 9 -5.44 -2.46 13.10
CA GLU A 9 -5.25 -2.30 11.65
C GLU A 9 -5.69 -0.91 11.19
N ASN A 10 -6.86 -0.43 11.63
CA ASN A 10 -7.36 0.92 11.31
C ASN A 10 -6.42 2.04 11.80
N ARG A 11 -5.81 1.89 12.99
CA ARG A 11 -4.83 2.88 13.47
C ARG A 11 -3.54 2.87 12.64
N HIS A 12 -3.12 1.72 12.18
CA HIS A 12 -1.96 1.60 11.28
C HIS A 12 -2.28 2.23 9.92
N SER A 13 -3.46 1.95 9.38
CA SER A 13 -3.93 2.55 8.12
C SER A 13 -4.02 4.08 8.24
N ALA A 14 -4.54 4.59 9.35
CA ALA A 14 -4.61 6.03 9.60
C ALA A 14 -3.21 6.68 9.67
N PHE A 15 -2.25 6.04 10.34
CA PHE A 15 -0.85 6.53 10.35
C PHE A 15 -0.26 6.54 8.95
N ILE A 16 -0.42 5.46 8.18
CA ILE A 16 0.14 5.34 6.84
C ILE A 16 -0.47 6.38 5.90
N ALA A 17 -1.80 6.57 5.94
CA ALA A 17 -2.48 7.59 5.16
C ALA A 17 -1.97 9.00 5.51
N TRP A 18 -1.82 9.32 6.79
CA TRP A 18 -1.25 10.57 7.27
C TRP A 18 0.22 10.73 6.82
N TRP A 19 1.04 9.69 6.93
CA TRP A 19 2.45 9.72 6.54
C TRP A 19 2.65 9.94 5.04
N LEU A 20 1.81 9.32 4.21
CA LEU A 20 1.90 9.41 2.75
C LEU A 20 1.24 10.68 2.19
N ASN A 21 0.40 11.37 2.96
CA ASN A 21 -0.31 12.55 2.49
C ASN A 21 0.57 13.81 2.53
N PRO A 22 0.92 14.41 1.37
CA PRO A 22 1.76 15.61 1.31
C PRO A 22 1.19 16.84 2.04
N LYS A 23 -0.12 16.84 2.32
CA LYS A 23 -0.83 17.94 3.01
C LYS A 23 -0.81 17.79 4.53
N SER A 24 -0.28 16.68 5.06
CA SER A 24 -0.20 16.43 6.51
C SER A 24 0.85 17.30 7.20
N GLU A 25 0.68 17.48 8.53
CA GLU A 25 1.47 18.39 9.35
C GLU A 25 2.89 17.85 9.68
N HIS A 26 3.34 16.75 9.08
CA HIS A 26 4.67 16.20 9.33
C HIS A 26 5.83 17.03 8.74
N GLY A 27 5.53 18.05 7.94
CA GLY A 27 6.53 18.97 7.37
C GLY A 27 7.37 18.44 6.21
N LEU A 28 7.09 17.21 5.73
CA LEU A 28 7.92 16.52 4.73
C LEU A 28 7.43 16.70 3.28
N GLY A 29 6.25 17.32 3.08
CA GLY A 29 5.64 17.45 1.77
C GLY A 29 5.43 16.10 1.08
N ASP A 30 5.80 15.97 -0.19
CA ASP A 30 5.61 14.76 -0.99
C ASP A 30 6.73 13.70 -0.83
N ALA A 31 7.76 13.97 -0.03
CA ALA A 31 8.91 13.08 0.11
C ALA A 31 8.53 11.65 0.59
N PRO A 32 7.64 11.46 1.61
CA PRO A 32 7.19 10.13 2.00
C PRO A 32 6.50 9.37 0.88
N LEU A 33 5.62 10.04 0.14
CA LEU A 33 4.89 9.45 -0.99
C LEU A 33 5.84 9.07 -2.13
N LYS A 34 6.82 9.92 -2.46
CA LYS A 34 7.87 9.62 -3.46
C LYS A 34 8.71 8.41 -3.10
N LEU A 35 9.14 8.29 -1.85
CA LEU A 35 9.87 7.12 -1.37
C LEU A 35 9.00 5.86 -1.42
N PHE A 36 7.73 5.97 -1.08
CA PHE A 36 6.79 4.85 -1.15
C PHE A 36 6.57 4.37 -2.59
N LEU A 37 6.31 5.28 -3.53
CA LEU A 37 6.18 4.96 -4.95
C LEU A 37 7.47 4.33 -5.50
N ARG A 38 8.64 4.84 -5.10
CA ARG A 38 9.93 4.26 -5.47
C ARG A 38 10.10 2.84 -4.91
N LEU A 39 9.69 2.59 -3.67
CA LEU A 39 9.71 1.25 -3.08
C LEU A 39 8.81 0.29 -3.88
N VAL A 40 7.59 0.70 -4.23
CA VAL A 40 6.69 -0.09 -5.09
C VAL A 40 7.37 -0.39 -6.43
N ALA A 41 7.90 0.63 -7.10
CA ALA A 41 8.56 0.49 -8.42
C ALA A 41 9.76 -0.46 -8.39
N THR A 42 10.56 -0.46 -7.31
CA THR A 42 11.70 -1.39 -7.19
C THR A 42 11.31 -2.86 -7.01
N LYS A 43 10.08 -3.12 -6.59
CA LYS A 43 9.58 -4.50 -6.40
C LYS A 43 8.91 -5.06 -7.63
N GLU A 44 8.43 -4.18 -8.48
CA GLU A 44 7.74 -4.58 -9.70
C GLU A 44 8.74 -4.75 -10.84
N SER A 45 8.81 -5.97 -11.35
CA SER A 45 9.48 -6.27 -12.60
C SER A 45 8.55 -6.16 -13.82
N GLY A 46 7.28 -5.78 -13.58
CA GLY A 46 6.21 -5.71 -14.55
C GLY A 46 5.77 -4.27 -14.87
N GLU A 47 5.30 -4.08 -16.08
CA GLU A 47 4.75 -2.81 -16.55
C GLU A 47 3.35 -2.59 -15.92
N ILE A 48 3.12 -1.46 -15.21
CA ILE A 48 1.77 -0.93 -15.15
C ILE A 48 1.44 -0.44 -16.57
N ILE A 49 0.52 -1.12 -17.22
CA ILE A 49 0.10 -0.76 -18.56
C ILE A 49 -0.98 0.30 -18.44
N PHE A 50 -0.62 1.55 -18.67
CA PHE A 50 -1.59 2.60 -18.92
C PHE A 50 -2.05 2.46 -20.37
N LYS A 51 -3.33 2.21 -20.57
CA LYS A 51 -3.92 2.09 -21.92
C LYS A 51 -4.67 3.35 -22.26
N LYS A 52 -4.13 4.13 -23.18
CA LYS A 52 -4.89 5.04 -24.01
C LYS A 52 -4.32 4.96 -25.41
N ASN A 53 -5.16 4.70 -26.42
CA ASN A 53 -4.77 4.70 -27.84
C ASN A 53 -3.53 3.82 -28.17
N ASP A 54 -3.46 2.61 -27.59
CA ASP A 54 -2.37 1.65 -27.76
C ASP A 54 -0.98 2.11 -27.27
N CYS A 55 -0.85 3.29 -26.66
CA CYS A 55 0.38 3.70 -26.00
C CYS A 55 0.53 3.00 -24.65
N ARG A 56 1.71 2.45 -24.41
CA ARG A 56 2.13 1.91 -23.11
C ARG A 56 3.10 2.90 -22.48
N VAL A 57 2.82 3.35 -21.27
CA VAL A 57 3.76 4.19 -20.52
C VAL A 57 4.41 3.33 -19.45
N ASP A 58 5.71 3.31 -19.44
CA ASP A 58 6.48 2.70 -18.35
C ASP A 58 6.48 3.62 -17.12
N PHE A 59 5.44 3.44 -16.30
CA PHE A 59 5.26 4.19 -15.06
C PHE A 59 6.43 3.98 -14.08
N TYR A 60 6.86 2.73 -13.92
CA TYR A 60 7.88 2.42 -12.91
C TYR A 60 9.25 2.96 -13.27
N SER A 61 9.65 2.96 -14.53
CA SER A 61 10.88 3.60 -14.97
C SER A 61 10.88 5.10 -14.69
N ARG A 62 9.74 5.77 -14.92
CA ARG A 62 9.61 7.20 -14.61
C ARG A 62 9.73 7.48 -13.11
N VAL A 63 9.06 6.65 -12.28
CA VAL A 63 9.18 6.76 -10.82
C VAL A 63 10.61 6.51 -10.36
N LEU A 64 11.31 5.53 -10.92
CA LEU A 64 12.70 5.24 -10.56
C LEU A 64 13.67 6.33 -11.01
N ALA A 65 13.42 6.95 -12.16
CA ALA A 65 14.18 8.11 -12.63
C ALA A 65 14.00 9.34 -11.73
N GLY A 66 12.87 9.44 -11.01
CA GLY A 66 12.58 10.54 -10.09
C GLY A 66 12.18 11.84 -10.79
N ASP A 67 11.95 11.81 -12.11
CA ASP A 67 11.63 12.98 -12.92
C ASP A 67 10.10 13.11 -13.10
N TYR A 68 9.42 13.43 -12.02
CA TYR A 68 7.98 13.62 -12.01
C TYR A 68 7.52 14.54 -10.86
N ASN A 69 6.37 15.18 -11.06
CA ASN A 69 5.64 15.90 -10.03
C ASN A 69 4.39 15.12 -9.64
N ILE A 70 3.97 15.27 -8.37
CA ILE A 70 2.76 14.62 -7.84
C ILE A 70 1.73 15.69 -7.50
N THR A 71 0.49 15.48 -7.96
CA THR A 71 -0.69 16.24 -7.52
C THR A 71 -1.69 15.26 -6.92
N ILE A 72 -2.25 15.57 -5.74
CA ILE A 72 -3.32 14.79 -5.14
C ILE A 72 -4.64 15.23 -5.75
N ARG A 73 -5.30 14.34 -6.49
CA ARG A 73 -6.62 14.57 -7.12
C ARG A 73 -7.76 14.20 -6.20
N GLU A 74 -7.65 13.07 -5.51
CA GLU A 74 -8.52 12.71 -4.40
C GLU A 74 -7.67 12.52 -3.16
N ASP A 75 -8.08 13.16 -2.06
CA ASP A 75 -7.38 13.07 -0.78
C ASP A 75 -7.34 11.63 -0.25
N PHE A 76 -6.40 11.37 0.66
CA PHE A 76 -6.31 10.08 1.33
C PHE A 76 -7.57 9.81 2.14
N GLU A 77 -8.34 8.80 1.73
CA GLU A 77 -9.57 8.34 2.38
C GLU A 77 -9.34 6.97 3.02
N LEU A 78 -9.76 6.83 4.28
CA LEU A 78 -9.77 5.55 4.98
C LEU A 78 -11.09 4.83 4.77
N GLU A 79 -11.06 3.49 4.73
CA GLU A 79 -12.25 2.65 4.67
C GLU A 79 -13.16 2.99 3.46
N LYS A 80 -12.57 3.31 2.31
CA LYS A 80 -13.31 3.64 1.08
C LYS A 80 -14.15 2.47 0.62
N SER A 81 -15.46 2.67 0.50
CA SER A 81 -16.38 1.63 0.01
C SER A 81 -16.08 1.29 -1.45
N VAL A 82 -15.87 0.01 -1.75
CA VAL A 82 -15.68 -0.49 -3.12
C VAL A 82 -16.88 -0.16 -4.02
N GLY A 83 -18.10 -0.23 -3.49
CA GLY A 83 -19.32 0.15 -4.24
C GLY A 83 -19.41 1.63 -4.61
N LYS A 84 -18.53 2.49 -4.05
CA LYS A 84 -18.39 3.89 -4.49
C LYS A 84 -17.41 4.04 -5.66
N LEU A 85 -16.59 3.02 -5.93
CA LEU A 85 -15.61 2.99 -7.01
C LEU A 85 -16.16 2.33 -8.29
N ASN A 86 -17.27 1.60 -8.19
CA ASN A 86 -17.97 1.02 -9.32
C ASN A 86 -19.47 1.00 -9.06
N SER A 87 -20.26 0.77 -10.11
CA SER A 87 -21.72 0.59 -10.03
C SER A 87 -22.15 -0.77 -9.44
N ASP A 88 -21.20 -1.66 -9.17
CA ASP A 88 -21.46 -2.97 -8.58
C ASP A 88 -21.65 -2.83 -7.06
N ASN A 89 -22.68 -3.50 -6.53
CA ASN A 89 -22.96 -3.58 -5.10
C ASN A 89 -22.00 -4.51 -4.34
N SER A 90 -20.77 -4.69 -4.81
CA SER A 90 -19.77 -5.50 -4.13
C SER A 90 -19.50 -4.95 -2.72
N LYS A 91 -19.65 -5.80 -1.72
CA LYS A 91 -19.36 -5.45 -0.34
C LYS A 91 -17.84 -5.51 -0.12
N GLY A 92 -17.30 -4.44 0.41
CA GLY A 92 -15.89 -4.34 0.79
C GLY A 92 -15.49 -2.89 1.00
N ARG A 93 -14.39 -2.69 1.71
CA ARG A 93 -13.79 -1.38 1.95
C ARG A 93 -12.29 -1.50 1.76
N ILE A 94 -11.73 -0.56 1.02
CA ILE A 94 -10.29 -0.38 0.85
C ILE A 94 -9.77 0.36 2.07
N ASP A 95 -8.74 -0.17 2.73
CA ASP A 95 -8.21 0.43 3.96
C ASP A 95 -7.68 1.85 3.74
N ILE A 96 -6.96 2.09 2.63
CA ILE A 96 -6.47 3.42 2.25
C ILE A 96 -6.64 3.61 0.74
N TRP A 97 -7.24 4.71 0.36
CA TRP A 97 -7.44 5.14 -1.02
C TRP A 97 -6.90 6.55 -1.26
N SER A 98 -6.34 6.80 -2.44
CA SER A 98 -6.09 8.15 -2.97
C SER A 98 -6.02 8.10 -4.50
N ALA A 99 -6.41 9.18 -5.17
CA ALA A 99 -6.14 9.34 -6.60
C ALA A 99 -5.03 10.38 -6.78
N LEU A 100 -3.99 9.98 -7.49
CA LEU A 100 -2.79 10.76 -7.76
C LEU A 100 -2.76 11.14 -9.23
N GLU A 101 -2.20 12.32 -9.53
CA GLU A 101 -1.73 12.66 -10.85
C GLU A 101 -0.22 12.80 -10.82
N LEU A 102 0.46 12.10 -11.71
CA LEU A 102 1.87 12.25 -11.93
C LEU A 102 2.08 12.97 -13.26
N THR A 103 2.74 14.12 -13.21
CA THR A 103 3.17 14.82 -14.41
C THR A 103 4.61 14.44 -14.70
N VAL A 104 4.84 13.88 -15.87
CA VAL A 104 6.15 13.45 -16.37
C VAL A 104 6.45 14.17 -17.68
N LYS A 105 7.72 14.35 -18.03
CA LYS A 105 8.11 14.81 -19.35
C LYS A 105 8.24 13.60 -20.29
N ASP A 106 7.66 13.70 -21.47
CA ASP A 106 7.85 12.72 -22.55
C ASP A 106 9.21 12.89 -23.22
N GLU A 107 9.50 12.09 -24.25
CA GLU A 107 10.77 12.12 -24.98
C GLU A 107 11.00 13.46 -25.71
N ASP A 108 9.93 14.17 -26.05
CA ASP A 108 9.96 15.48 -26.70
C ASP A 108 10.01 16.63 -25.68
N GLY A 109 10.05 16.33 -24.38
CA GLY A 109 10.07 17.31 -23.29
C GLY A 109 8.71 17.93 -22.97
N LYS A 110 7.62 17.42 -23.57
CA LYS A 110 6.25 17.84 -23.28
C LYS A 110 5.72 17.16 -22.02
N ASP A 111 4.94 17.89 -21.24
CA ASP A 111 4.30 17.34 -20.04
C ASP A 111 3.18 16.36 -20.43
N SER A 112 3.22 15.19 -19.81
CA SER A 112 2.24 14.13 -19.92
C SER A 112 1.72 13.78 -18.54
N SER A 113 0.40 13.66 -18.39
CA SER A 113 -0.24 13.40 -17.09
C SER A 113 -0.77 11.98 -17.00
N LEU A 114 -0.40 11.30 -15.91
CA LEU A 114 -0.81 9.95 -15.56
C LEU A 114 -1.70 9.98 -14.32
N ALA A 115 -2.95 9.52 -14.43
CA ALA A 115 -3.81 9.35 -13.27
C ALA A 115 -3.61 7.96 -12.65
N VAL A 116 -3.34 7.90 -11.36
CA VAL A 116 -3.10 6.66 -10.62
C VAL A 116 -4.06 6.56 -9.44
N GLY A 117 -4.96 5.58 -9.49
CA GLY A 117 -5.78 5.20 -8.34
C GLY A 117 -4.98 4.29 -7.42
N MET A 118 -4.43 4.83 -6.32
CA MET A 118 -3.65 4.09 -5.36
C MET A 118 -4.56 3.48 -4.29
N LEU A 119 -4.51 2.18 -4.14
CA LEU A 119 -5.20 1.47 -3.07
C LEU A 119 -4.20 0.67 -2.24
N ILE A 120 -4.32 0.76 -0.91
CA ILE A 120 -3.52 -0.02 0.03
C ILE A 120 -4.45 -0.84 0.90
N GLU A 121 -4.27 -2.15 0.87
CA GLU A 121 -4.91 -3.10 1.78
C GLU A 121 -3.93 -3.50 2.87
N ASN A 122 -4.30 -3.30 4.12
CA ASN A 122 -3.45 -3.47 5.28
C ASN A 122 -3.78 -4.77 6.04
N LYS A 123 -2.84 -5.71 6.09
CA LYS A 123 -2.97 -7.03 6.72
C LYS A 123 -1.83 -7.31 7.69
N ILE A 124 -1.73 -6.51 8.75
CA ILE A 124 -0.67 -6.69 9.75
C ILE A 124 -0.91 -7.90 10.67
N TYR A 125 -2.17 -8.20 10.97
CA TYR A 125 -2.56 -9.28 11.88
C TYR A 125 -3.41 -10.37 11.24
N SER A 126 -3.90 -10.12 10.03
CA SER A 126 -4.78 -11.02 9.28
C SER A 126 -4.15 -11.43 7.95
N ASN A 127 -4.79 -12.37 7.27
CA ASN A 127 -4.48 -12.71 5.90
C ASN A 127 -5.49 -12.06 4.97
N GLU A 128 -5.14 -11.97 3.68
CA GLU A 128 -6.07 -11.56 2.65
C GLU A 128 -7.33 -12.43 2.65
N GLY A 129 -8.51 -11.81 2.52
CA GLY A 129 -9.77 -12.51 2.30
C GLY A 129 -9.81 -13.13 0.89
N LYS A 130 -10.70 -14.12 0.69
CA LYS A 130 -10.81 -14.82 -0.60
C LYS A 130 -10.97 -13.83 -1.76
N ASN A 131 -9.98 -13.81 -2.66
CA ASN A 131 -9.93 -12.96 -3.85
C ASN A 131 -10.19 -11.45 -3.55
N GLN A 132 -9.80 -10.98 -2.38
CA GLN A 132 -10.08 -9.60 -1.94
C GLN A 132 -9.34 -8.59 -2.83
N THR A 133 -8.05 -8.80 -3.07
CA THR A 133 -7.24 -7.92 -3.93
C THR A 133 -7.70 -7.94 -5.39
N VAL A 134 -8.18 -9.08 -5.90
CA VAL A 134 -8.75 -9.17 -7.26
C VAL A 134 -9.97 -8.26 -7.38
N ARG A 135 -10.95 -8.38 -6.48
CA ARG A 135 -12.17 -7.57 -6.50
C ARG A 135 -11.90 -6.07 -6.35
N TYR A 136 -10.94 -5.71 -5.49
CA TYR A 136 -10.58 -4.32 -5.27
C TYR A 136 -9.88 -3.73 -6.49
N PHE A 137 -9.00 -4.48 -7.13
CA PHE A 137 -8.30 -4.02 -8.32
C PHE A 137 -9.26 -3.82 -9.51
N GLU A 138 -10.19 -4.75 -9.72
CA GLU A 138 -11.24 -4.61 -10.74
C GLU A 138 -12.09 -3.36 -10.52
N ALA A 139 -12.52 -3.12 -9.27
CA ALA A 139 -13.30 -1.93 -8.92
C ALA A 139 -12.52 -0.63 -9.16
N VAL A 140 -11.25 -0.58 -8.76
CA VAL A 140 -10.40 0.59 -8.96
C VAL A 140 -10.14 0.85 -10.44
N ASN A 141 -9.83 -0.20 -11.21
CA ASN A 141 -9.64 -0.03 -12.65
C ASN A 141 -10.90 0.45 -13.37
N SER A 142 -12.06 -0.06 -12.99
CA SER A 142 -13.34 0.42 -13.53
C SER A 142 -13.53 1.91 -13.23
N TYR A 143 -13.30 2.31 -11.99
CA TYR A 143 -13.40 3.71 -11.57
C TYR A 143 -12.40 4.61 -12.32
N MET A 144 -11.15 4.18 -12.45
CA MET A 144 -10.11 4.96 -13.12
C MET A 144 -10.34 5.07 -14.64
N ASN A 145 -11.01 4.11 -15.25
CA ASN A 145 -11.41 4.20 -16.66
C ASN A 145 -12.49 5.28 -16.91
N GLU A 146 -13.29 5.59 -15.88
CA GLU A 146 -14.32 6.63 -15.90
C GLU A 146 -13.81 7.97 -15.34
N PHE A 147 -12.56 8.01 -14.86
CA PHE A 147 -11.95 9.21 -14.29
C PHE A 147 -11.89 10.34 -15.35
N PRO A 148 -12.04 11.61 -14.95
CA PRO A 148 -12.26 12.71 -15.88
C PRO A 148 -11.33 12.72 -17.08
N SER A 149 -11.88 12.96 -18.26
CA SER A 149 -11.27 12.84 -19.58
C SER A 149 -10.04 13.76 -19.86
N GLU A 150 -9.68 14.59 -18.89
CA GLU A 150 -8.51 15.48 -18.96
C GLU A 150 -7.18 14.73 -18.75
N MET A 151 -7.23 13.49 -18.21
CA MET A 151 -6.06 12.67 -17.99
C MET A 151 -5.74 11.84 -19.23
N GLU A 152 -4.51 11.94 -19.70
CA GLU A 152 -4.05 11.22 -20.89
C GLU A 152 -4.00 9.70 -20.65
N TYR A 153 -3.67 9.29 -19.42
CA TYR A 153 -3.57 7.89 -19.01
C TYR A 153 -4.13 7.69 -17.60
N SER A 154 -4.76 6.54 -17.36
CA SER A 154 -5.26 6.18 -16.03
C SER A 154 -5.09 4.71 -15.73
N SER A 155 -4.77 4.36 -14.49
CA SER A 155 -4.68 2.98 -14.02
C SER A 155 -4.83 2.87 -12.50
N GLY A 156 -5.16 1.66 -12.01
CA GLY A 156 -5.08 1.32 -10.60
C GLY A 156 -3.69 0.81 -10.20
N MET A 157 -3.25 1.14 -8.99
CA MET A 157 -2.05 0.62 -8.34
C MET A 157 -2.44 -0.01 -7.01
N GLY A 158 -2.32 -1.32 -6.91
CA GLY A 158 -2.69 -2.08 -5.70
C GLY A 158 -1.48 -2.42 -4.84
N ILE A 159 -1.57 -2.17 -3.54
CA ILE A 159 -0.56 -2.52 -2.55
C ILE A 159 -1.18 -3.39 -1.46
N LEU A 160 -0.59 -4.56 -1.22
CA LEU A 160 -0.89 -5.39 -0.06
C LEU A 160 0.21 -5.19 0.99
N LEU A 161 -0.11 -4.46 2.07
CA LEU A 161 0.82 -4.18 3.15
C LEU A 161 0.68 -5.24 4.26
N THR A 162 1.76 -5.93 4.56
CA THR A 162 1.73 -7.11 5.45
C THR A 162 2.88 -7.11 6.46
N ALA A 163 2.73 -7.87 7.54
CA ALA A 163 3.81 -8.04 8.52
C ALA A 163 4.97 -8.91 7.97
N THR A 164 4.65 -9.86 7.10
CA THR A 164 5.62 -10.77 6.48
C THR A 164 5.29 -10.92 5.00
N LYS A 165 6.27 -11.28 4.16
CA LYS A 165 6.05 -11.45 2.72
C LYS A 165 4.90 -12.41 2.44
N GLN A 166 3.95 -12.00 1.62
CA GLN A 166 2.78 -12.79 1.18
C GLN A 166 2.62 -12.60 -0.33
N LYS A 167 2.03 -13.60 -0.99
CA LYS A 167 1.64 -13.45 -2.40
C LYS A 167 0.18 -12.97 -2.43
N PRO A 168 -0.13 -11.80 -3.02
CA PRO A 168 -1.50 -11.37 -3.24
C PRO A 168 -2.26 -12.32 -4.17
N SER A 169 -3.60 -12.39 -4.04
CA SER A 169 -4.44 -13.15 -4.99
C SER A 169 -4.49 -12.48 -6.36
N CYS A 170 -4.30 -11.16 -6.43
CA CYS A 170 -4.19 -10.38 -7.66
C CYS A 170 -2.72 -10.15 -7.99
N ASP A 171 -2.28 -10.59 -9.17
CA ASP A 171 -0.87 -10.41 -9.60
C ASP A 171 -0.50 -8.93 -9.86
N GLN A 172 -1.48 -8.02 -9.99
CA GLN A 172 -1.26 -6.58 -10.09
C GLN A 172 -1.11 -5.90 -8.72
N PHE A 173 -1.18 -6.63 -7.62
CA PHE A 173 -0.88 -6.09 -6.29
C PHE A 173 0.57 -6.33 -5.93
N THR A 174 1.25 -5.26 -5.55
CA THR A 174 2.59 -5.32 -4.97
C THR A 174 2.52 -5.62 -3.48
N ASN A 175 3.19 -6.66 -3.03
CA ASN A 175 3.33 -6.90 -1.59
C ASN A 175 4.50 -6.08 -1.02
N ILE A 176 4.18 -5.19 -0.09
CA ILE A 176 5.12 -4.45 0.74
C ILE A 176 5.02 -4.97 2.17
N THR A 177 6.15 -5.24 2.79
CA THR A 177 6.18 -5.58 4.21
C THR A 177 6.33 -4.32 5.06
N TYR A 178 5.85 -4.36 6.31
CA TYR A 178 6.08 -3.29 7.27
C TYR A 178 7.57 -3.01 7.52
N GLN A 179 8.43 -4.04 7.43
CA GLN A 179 9.88 -3.83 7.55
C GLN A 179 10.42 -2.99 6.39
N GLU A 180 9.95 -3.23 5.16
CA GLU A 180 10.35 -2.46 3.99
C GLU A 180 9.81 -1.03 4.07
N LEU A 181 8.56 -0.85 4.50
CA LEU A 181 7.99 0.48 4.73
C LEU A 181 8.83 1.27 5.75
N LEU A 182 9.21 0.64 6.88
CA LEU A 182 10.07 1.28 7.88
C LEU A 182 11.43 1.65 7.28
N THR A 183 12.13 0.69 6.69
CA THR A 183 13.52 0.87 6.26
C THR A 183 13.67 1.84 5.09
N TYR A 184 12.73 1.82 4.13
CA TYR A 184 12.87 2.58 2.89
C TYR A 184 12.03 3.84 2.79
N VAL A 185 11.01 4.00 3.65
CA VAL A 185 10.08 5.13 3.58
C VAL A 185 10.06 5.97 4.86
N ILE A 186 10.11 5.35 6.04
CA ILE A 186 9.98 6.08 7.30
C ILE A 186 11.35 6.49 7.86
N GLU A 187 12.25 5.52 8.08
CA GLU A 187 13.57 5.76 8.69
C GLU A 187 14.39 6.85 7.97
N PRO A 188 14.44 6.92 6.61
CA PRO A 188 15.23 7.92 5.92
C PRO A 188 14.77 9.37 6.18
N LEU A 189 13.52 9.57 6.58
CA LEU A 189 12.93 10.89 6.78
C LEU A 189 12.78 11.29 8.25
N MET A 190 13.06 10.40 9.21
CA MET A 190 12.82 10.65 10.64
C MET A 190 13.52 11.90 11.16
N SER A 191 14.73 12.18 10.67
CA SER A 191 15.50 13.38 11.09
C SER A 191 14.96 14.69 10.54
N SER A 192 14.05 14.63 9.58
CA SER A 192 13.45 15.79 8.89
C SER A 192 11.99 16.03 9.30
N VAL A 193 11.43 15.16 10.16
CA VAL A 193 10.05 15.31 10.68
C VAL A 193 10.00 16.48 11.66
N ASP A 194 8.92 17.25 11.60
CA ASP A 194 8.66 18.32 12.57
C ASP A 194 8.64 17.77 14.01
N ALA A 195 9.18 18.56 14.95
CA ALA A 195 9.35 18.14 16.34
C ALA A 195 8.04 17.67 17.00
N ASP A 196 6.91 18.31 16.66
CA ASP A 196 5.59 17.96 17.20
C ASP A 196 5.09 16.62 16.66
N SER A 197 5.43 16.28 15.44
CA SER A 197 5.06 15.02 14.77
C SER A 197 6.00 13.87 15.13
N LEU A 198 7.23 14.14 15.55
CA LEU A 198 8.27 13.12 15.80
C LEU A 198 7.83 12.10 16.85
N GLN A 199 7.22 12.54 17.95
CA GLN A 199 6.72 11.64 19.00
C GLN A 199 5.68 10.64 18.46
N PHE A 200 4.81 11.09 17.56
CA PHE A 200 3.80 10.25 16.94
C PHE A 200 4.43 9.18 16.04
N VAL A 201 5.42 9.57 15.23
CA VAL A 201 6.20 8.64 14.37
C VAL A 201 6.96 7.61 15.21
N GLU A 202 7.67 8.05 16.26
CA GLU A 202 8.40 7.14 17.16
C GLU A 202 7.47 6.15 17.87
N ALA A 203 6.30 6.60 18.33
CA ALA A 203 5.32 5.72 18.97
C ALA A 203 4.82 4.64 18.00
N PHE A 204 4.59 4.99 16.74
CA PHE A 204 4.22 4.03 15.69
C PHE A 204 5.33 3.01 15.43
N VAL A 205 6.57 3.46 15.22
CA VAL A 205 7.74 2.60 14.98
C VAL A 205 7.96 1.62 16.15
N ARG A 206 7.90 2.11 17.40
CA ARG A 206 8.00 1.26 18.60
C ARG A 206 6.92 0.19 18.65
N LYS A 207 5.69 0.53 18.31
CA LYS A 207 4.56 -0.39 18.31
C LYS A 207 4.71 -1.51 17.28
N LEU A 208 5.22 -1.19 16.09
CA LEU A 208 5.53 -2.19 15.07
C LEU A 208 6.61 -3.17 15.53
N ALA A 209 7.65 -2.68 16.23
CA ALA A 209 8.71 -3.50 16.78
C ALA A 209 8.20 -4.51 17.83
N VAL A 210 7.24 -4.11 18.67
CA VAL A 210 6.60 -4.99 19.66
C VAL A 210 5.75 -6.05 18.97
N SER A 211 4.90 -5.66 18.02
CA SER A 211 4.06 -6.59 17.24
C SER A 211 4.88 -7.66 16.51
N LYS A 212 6.07 -7.30 16.01
CA LYS A 212 6.99 -8.25 15.38
C LYS A 212 7.49 -9.31 16.37
N LYS A 213 7.87 -8.90 17.60
CA LYS A 213 8.32 -9.83 18.65
C LYS A 213 7.19 -10.78 19.07
N GLU A 214 5.97 -10.29 19.26
CA GLU A 214 4.81 -11.10 19.62
C GLU A 214 4.47 -12.13 18.54
N LYS A 215 4.50 -11.75 17.25
CA LYS A 215 4.22 -12.66 16.14
C LYS A 215 5.27 -13.77 16.01
N ILE A 216 6.56 -13.43 16.20
CA ILE A 216 7.64 -14.43 16.26
C ILE A 216 7.40 -15.41 17.41
N PHE A 217 7.00 -14.93 18.59
CA PHE A 217 6.73 -15.74 19.77
C PHE A 217 5.54 -16.69 19.55
N HIS A 218 4.45 -16.21 18.94
CA HIS A 218 3.30 -17.02 18.58
C HIS A 218 3.65 -18.12 17.56
N ASN A 219 4.43 -17.81 16.55
CA ASN A 219 4.85 -18.77 15.53
C ASN A 219 5.76 -19.86 16.12
N LEU A 220 6.69 -19.49 17.00
CA LEU A 220 7.57 -20.46 17.71
C LEU A 220 6.75 -21.36 18.62
N LYS A 221 5.74 -20.83 19.32
CA LYS A 221 4.85 -21.60 20.18
C LYS A 221 4.01 -22.60 19.38
N ALA A 222 3.47 -22.18 18.23
CA ALA A 222 2.70 -23.04 17.33
C ALA A 222 3.56 -24.16 16.73
N GLN A 223 4.79 -23.87 16.30
CA GLN A 223 5.74 -24.87 15.80
C GLN A 223 6.12 -25.88 16.87
N LYS A 224 6.37 -25.44 18.10
CA LYS A 224 6.69 -26.33 19.22
C LYS A 224 5.52 -27.25 19.58
N THR A 225 4.28 -26.75 19.55
CA THR A 225 3.08 -27.54 19.77
C THR A 225 2.86 -28.59 18.68
N ALA A 226 3.09 -28.24 17.42
CA ALA A 226 2.98 -29.15 16.28
C ALA A 226 4.05 -30.25 16.33
N SER A 227 5.28 -29.95 16.76
CA SER A 227 6.36 -30.92 16.96
C SER A 227 6.00 -31.92 18.06
N LEU A 228 5.52 -31.45 19.20
CA LEU A 228 5.11 -32.32 20.35
C LEU A 228 3.92 -33.22 19.99
N LEU A 229 3.00 -32.77 19.14
CA LEU A 229 1.90 -33.61 18.65
C LEU A 229 2.38 -34.72 17.71
N LYS A 230 3.37 -34.40 16.83
CA LYS A 230 3.98 -35.41 15.93
C LYS A 230 4.75 -36.50 16.71
N GLU A 231 5.50 -36.12 17.75
CA GLU A 231 6.20 -37.09 18.60
C GLU A 231 5.24 -38.00 19.35
N ARG A 232 4.12 -37.50 19.86
CA ARG A 232 3.10 -38.30 20.52
C ARG A 232 2.40 -39.30 19.59
N THR A 233 2.17 -38.92 18.32
CA THR A 233 1.56 -39.86 17.34
C THR A 233 2.53 -40.94 16.86
N SER A 234 3.83 -40.65 16.83
CA SER A 234 4.85 -41.66 16.45
C SER A 234 5.19 -42.67 17.57
N THR A 235 4.87 -42.33 18.83
CA THR A 235 5.11 -43.23 19.99
C THR A 235 3.91 -44.14 20.28
N MET A 236 2.80 -44.00 19.59
CA MET A 236 1.59 -44.82 19.71
C MET A 236 1.42 -45.87 18.57
N GLN A 237 2.39 -45.97 17.69
CA GLN A 237 2.54 -47.06 16.69
C GLN A 237 3.66 -48.00 17.10
#